data_8709ddbdcd5d48e69b86646d00ccd2bd
#
_entry.id   8709ddbdcd5d48e69b86646d00ccd2bd
#
_cell.length_a   1.000
_cell.length_b   1.000
_cell.length_c   1.000
_cell.angle_alpha   90.00
_cell.angle_beta   90.00
_cell.angle_gamma   90.00
#
_symmetry.space_group_name_H-M   'P 1'
#
loop_
_entity.id
_entity.type
_entity.pdbx_description
1 polymer ?
#
loop_
_entity_poly.entity_id
_entity_poly.type
_entity_poly.pdbx_seq_one_letter_code
_entity_poly.pdbx_strand_id
1 'polypeptide(L)'
;MVQIHETARTASGITAYLDRLGALWRQGDFRWYWLASSIQGLGQSTQFMVIGWLVLEITGSSAQLGLVIFLYGAPNVSFLLVAGVVADRFDRRHIMMLTQAVVGGIIVVLAFLTIVDLVSIWHIYIAAVFMGVFQSLSMPARMTIIGDLVDQPSVLDAVAMQNAAVHAGRMIGPPVAGVIIEIWGVGASLGFIAGCYVFSVIMVGKIGPIARSTAPAAQSVFRNFADGVIYIKNNPTVLTVIVITCAFGGFAMSHMQVVPAMAKDVLGTGAAGIGVLFLGSAIGSLAGSMILPGISRANIYRALLLSLLVFTVVLILFAWSNWYWVTFAFFSLVGVTGVGMVWPLATTMIQLETTSELRGRVMGMLQFTPGFHFLGAYPLALAAGQWGWEVAITGAACLSLATTVWFAFVRRGSPKLRRQDAPAV
;
A
#
# COMPACT_ATOMS: atom_id res chain seq x y z
N MET A 1 34.68 4.68 29.51
CA MET A 1 33.78 3.76 30.25
C MET A 1 32.31 3.92 29.89
N VAL A 2 31.79 5.13 29.67
CA VAL A 2 30.38 5.36 29.30
C VAL A 2 29.99 4.71 27.95
N GLN A 3 30.82 4.81 26.93
CA GLN A 3 30.57 4.21 25.60
C GLN A 3 30.53 2.69 25.59
N ILE A 4 31.25 2.00 26.48
CA ILE A 4 31.26 0.54 26.58
C ILE A 4 29.97 0.05 27.24
N HIS A 5 29.39 0.80 28.17
CA HIS A 5 28.11 0.46 28.80
C HIS A 5 26.89 0.66 27.86
N GLU A 6 26.97 1.66 26.97
CA GLU A 6 25.90 1.94 25.99
C GLU A 6 25.86 0.87 24.89
N THR A 7 27.02 0.44 24.38
CA THR A 7 27.14 -0.66 23.42
C THR A 7 26.71 -2.01 24.00
N ALA A 8 27.00 -2.28 25.28
CA ALA A 8 26.59 -3.51 25.95
C ALA A 8 25.06 -3.53 26.21
N ARG A 9 24.42 -2.38 26.52
CA ARG A 9 22.97 -2.27 26.67
C ARG A 9 22.23 -2.42 25.34
N THR A 10 22.75 -1.84 24.26
CA THR A 10 22.17 -2.01 22.91
C THR A 10 22.35 -3.45 22.39
N ALA A 11 23.49 -4.09 22.64
CA ALA A 11 23.71 -5.49 22.28
C ALA A 11 22.75 -6.43 23.05
N SER A 12 22.53 -6.19 24.36
CA SER A 12 21.55 -6.97 25.14
C SER A 12 20.09 -6.73 24.67
N GLY A 13 19.77 -5.55 24.20
CA GLY A 13 18.46 -5.21 23.63
C GLY A 13 18.20 -5.91 22.29
N ILE A 14 19.21 -5.98 21.42
CA ILE A 14 19.12 -6.64 20.11
C ILE A 14 18.99 -8.15 20.28
N THR A 15 19.78 -8.76 21.15
CA THR A 15 19.68 -10.22 21.43
C THR A 15 18.32 -10.57 22.02
N ALA A 16 17.81 -9.82 22.98
CA ALA A 16 16.49 -10.02 23.54
C ALA A 16 15.37 -9.81 22.50
N TYR A 17 15.56 -8.92 21.54
CA TYR A 17 14.60 -8.74 20.41
C TYR A 17 14.66 -9.92 19.45
N LEU A 18 15.85 -10.38 19.08
CA LEU A 18 16.02 -11.57 18.22
C LEU A 18 15.48 -12.84 18.86
N ASP A 19 15.63 -12.99 20.19
CA ASP A 19 15.06 -14.11 20.94
C ASP A 19 13.53 -14.08 20.93
N ARG A 20 12.90 -12.90 21.04
CA ARG A 20 11.45 -12.74 20.89
C ARG A 20 10.97 -13.10 19.48
N LEU A 21 11.66 -12.65 18.45
CA LEU A 21 11.36 -13.04 17.07
C LEU A 21 11.54 -14.54 16.85
N GLY A 22 12.58 -15.14 17.45
CA GLY A 22 12.80 -16.59 17.45
C GLY A 22 11.69 -17.37 18.16
N ALA A 23 11.16 -16.83 19.26
CA ALA A 23 10.01 -17.42 19.97
C ALA A 23 8.73 -17.37 19.13
N LEU A 24 8.45 -16.25 18.44
CA LEU A 24 7.34 -16.12 17.48
C LEU A 24 7.45 -17.16 16.35
N TRP A 25 8.64 -17.34 15.81
CA TRP A 25 8.90 -18.32 14.76
C TRP A 25 8.63 -19.76 15.19
N ARG A 26 8.79 -20.07 16.47
CA ARG A 26 8.50 -21.39 17.06
C ARG A 26 6.99 -21.62 17.26
N GLN A 27 6.17 -20.57 17.25
CA GLN A 27 4.71 -20.69 17.25
C GLN A 27 4.29 -21.20 15.86
N GLY A 28 3.91 -22.48 15.77
CA GLY A 28 3.78 -23.22 14.52
C GLY A 28 2.87 -22.57 13.49
N ASP A 29 1.72 -22.06 13.90
CA ASP A 29 0.72 -21.44 13.01
C ASP A 29 1.14 -20.05 12.52
N PHE A 30 1.78 -19.25 13.39
CA PHE A 30 2.30 -17.95 13.01
C PHE A 30 3.39 -18.05 11.93
N ARG A 31 4.32 -19.01 11.99
CA ARG A 31 5.35 -19.18 10.95
C ARG A 31 4.75 -19.48 9.58
N TRP A 32 3.71 -20.31 9.52
CA TRP A 32 3.04 -20.62 8.25
C TRP A 32 2.30 -19.41 7.68
N TYR A 33 1.62 -18.65 8.54
CA TYR A 33 1.01 -17.39 8.18
C TYR A 33 2.05 -16.39 7.65
N TRP A 34 3.16 -16.21 8.37
CA TRP A 34 4.19 -15.26 7.98
C TRP A 34 4.83 -15.61 6.64
N LEU A 35 5.19 -16.88 6.42
CA LEU A 35 5.69 -17.36 5.13
C LEU A 35 4.69 -17.14 4.00
N ALA A 36 3.43 -17.51 4.22
CA ALA A 36 2.36 -17.31 3.25
C ALA A 36 2.21 -15.84 2.86
N SER A 37 2.12 -14.97 3.87
CA SER A 37 1.91 -13.53 3.65
C SER A 37 3.12 -12.83 3.05
N SER A 38 4.34 -13.27 3.38
CA SER A 38 5.58 -12.71 2.82
C SER A 38 5.71 -13.02 1.34
N ILE A 39 5.52 -14.28 0.96
CA ILE A 39 5.61 -14.71 -0.44
C ILE A 39 4.44 -14.16 -1.27
N GLN A 40 3.22 -14.15 -0.72
CA GLN A 40 2.09 -13.50 -1.39
C GLN A 40 2.33 -12.00 -1.57
N GLY A 41 2.88 -11.32 -0.54
CA GLY A 41 3.23 -9.91 -0.61
C GLY A 41 4.27 -9.61 -1.70
N LEU A 42 5.25 -10.48 -1.88
CA LEU A 42 6.21 -10.43 -2.98
C LEU A 42 5.49 -10.54 -4.34
N GLY A 43 4.66 -11.56 -4.54
CA GLY A 43 3.87 -11.73 -5.76
C GLY A 43 2.95 -10.55 -6.04
N GLN A 44 2.25 -10.06 -5.03
CA GLN A 44 1.32 -8.93 -5.15
C GLN A 44 2.02 -7.61 -5.51
N SER A 45 3.18 -7.33 -4.92
CA SER A 45 3.95 -6.11 -5.23
C SER A 45 4.49 -6.11 -6.67
N THR A 46 4.75 -7.28 -7.20
CA THR A 46 5.23 -7.55 -8.56
C THR A 46 4.11 -7.44 -9.60
N GLN A 47 2.91 -7.86 -9.21
CA GLN A 47 1.74 -8.07 -10.09
C GLN A 47 1.39 -6.82 -10.91
N PHE A 48 1.31 -5.64 -10.28
CA PHE A 48 0.92 -4.40 -10.98
C PHE A 48 1.93 -3.99 -12.04
N MET A 49 3.23 -4.14 -11.76
CA MET A 49 4.29 -3.86 -12.73
C MET A 49 4.21 -4.81 -13.93
N VAL A 50 4.05 -6.12 -13.68
CA VAL A 50 4.03 -7.14 -14.74
C VAL A 50 2.78 -7.02 -15.60
N ILE A 51 1.60 -6.86 -14.99
CA ILE A 51 0.35 -6.64 -15.74
C ILE A 51 0.41 -5.32 -16.51
N GLY A 52 0.96 -4.28 -15.88
CA GLY A 52 1.16 -2.99 -16.55
C GLY A 52 2.06 -3.12 -17.79
N TRP A 53 3.17 -3.84 -17.67
CA TRP A 53 4.06 -4.12 -18.79
C TRP A 53 3.36 -4.92 -19.88
N LEU A 54 2.63 -5.99 -19.52
CA LEU A 54 1.85 -6.81 -20.47
C LEU A 54 0.85 -5.97 -21.27
N VAL A 55 0.10 -5.09 -20.60
CA VAL A 55 -0.85 -4.20 -21.27
C VAL A 55 -0.14 -3.30 -22.28
N LEU A 56 1.00 -2.72 -21.93
CA LEU A 56 1.79 -1.86 -22.81
C LEU A 56 2.44 -2.64 -23.97
N GLU A 57 2.74 -3.91 -23.77
CA GLU A 57 3.26 -4.78 -24.82
C GLU A 57 2.20 -5.13 -25.85
N ILE A 58 0.97 -5.46 -25.40
CA ILE A 58 -0.12 -5.85 -26.29
C ILE A 58 -0.77 -4.65 -26.98
N THR A 59 -0.90 -3.51 -26.29
CA THR A 59 -1.72 -2.39 -26.77
C THR A 59 -0.94 -1.16 -27.18
N GLY A 60 0.28 -0.98 -26.67
CA GLY A 60 1.04 0.25 -26.79
C GLY A 60 0.38 1.48 -26.16
N SER A 61 -0.68 1.31 -25.35
CA SER A 61 -1.55 2.40 -24.89
C SER A 61 -1.52 2.59 -23.38
N SER A 62 -1.07 3.75 -22.95
CA SER A 62 -1.11 4.19 -21.55
C SER A 62 -2.54 4.31 -21.02
N ALA A 63 -3.50 4.69 -21.88
CA ALA A 63 -4.93 4.78 -21.53
C ALA A 63 -5.50 3.39 -21.19
N GLN A 64 -5.12 2.35 -21.94
CA GLN A 64 -5.51 0.97 -21.66
C GLN A 64 -4.92 0.48 -20.32
N LEU A 65 -3.68 0.83 -20.03
CA LEU A 65 -3.07 0.57 -18.72
C LEU A 65 -3.87 1.23 -17.60
N GLY A 66 -4.17 2.53 -17.73
CA GLY A 66 -4.98 3.26 -16.76
C GLY A 66 -6.36 2.62 -16.55
N LEU A 67 -7.01 2.16 -17.63
CA LEU A 67 -8.30 1.48 -17.58
C LEU A 67 -8.21 0.14 -16.82
N VAL A 68 -7.20 -0.68 -17.08
CA VAL A 68 -6.98 -1.94 -16.32
C VAL A 68 -6.84 -1.67 -14.83
N ILE A 69 -6.07 -0.65 -14.47
CA ILE A 69 -5.85 -0.28 -13.07
C ILE A 69 -7.15 0.24 -12.44
N PHE A 70 -7.94 1.01 -13.16
CA PHE A 70 -9.25 1.48 -12.72
C PHE A 70 -10.23 0.32 -12.53
N LEU A 71 -10.29 -0.64 -13.48
CA LEU A 71 -11.13 -1.83 -13.41
C LEU A 71 -10.76 -2.74 -12.24
N TYR A 72 -9.50 -2.74 -11.80
CA TYR A 72 -9.10 -3.38 -10.56
C TYR A 72 -9.51 -2.54 -9.34
N GLY A 73 -9.24 -1.24 -9.35
CA GLY A 73 -9.41 -0.36 -8.22
C GLY A 73 -10.86 -0.09 -7.84
N ALA A 74 -11.74 0.10 -8.83
CA ALA A 74 -13.15 0.40 -8.58
C ALA A 74 -13.87 -0.72 -7.80
N PRO A 75 -13.79 -2.01 -8.21
CA PRO A 75 -14.30 -3.10 -7.40
C PRO A 75 -13.59 -3.23 -6.05
N ASN A 76 -12.26 -3.07 -6.01
CA ASN A 76 -11.49 -3.18 -4.77
C ASN A 76 -11.98 -2.21 -3.70
N VAL A 77 -12.18 -0.95 -4.05
CA VAL A 77 -12.69 0.08 -3.13
C VAL A 77 -14.16 -0.15 -2.77
N SER A 78 -15.00 -0.48 -3.77
CA SER A 78 -16.45 -0.66 -3.57
C SER A 78 -16.78 -1.85 -2.68
N PHE A 79 -16.04 -2.94 -2.81
CA PHE A 79 -16.27 -4.16 -2.03
C PHE A 79 -15.61 -4.15 -0.65
N LEU A 80 -14.80 -3.14 -0.30
CA LEU A 80 -14.08 -3.10 0.98
C LEU A 80 -15.02 -3.08 2.20
N LEU A 81 -16.19 -2.44 2.11
CA LEU A 81 -17.20 -2.47 3.18
C LEU A 81 -17.82 -3.87 3.33
N VAL A 82 -18.11 -4.53 2.21
CA VAL A 82 -18.63 -5.90 2.21
C VAL A 82 -17.60 -6.87 2.75
N ALA A 83 -16.32 -6.63 2.43
CA ALA A 83 -15.20 -7.43 2.88
C ALA A 83 -15.08 -7.48 4.41
N GLY A 84 -15.33 -6.36 5.10
CA GLY A 84 -15.39 -6.31 6.56
C GLY A 84 -16.45 -7.24 7.13
N VAL A 85 -17.68 -7.21 6.55
CA VAL A 85 -18.78 -8.10 6.98
C VAL A 85 -18.44 -9.57 6.75
N VAL A 86 -17.82 -9.88 5.61
CA VAL A 86 -17.42 -11.25 5.25
C VAL A 86 -16.34 -11.74 6.22
N ALA A 87 -15.32 -10.91 6.52
CA ALA A 87 -14.24 -11.24 7.44
C ALA A 87 -14.74 -11.54 8.88
N ASP A 88 -15.84 -10.89 9.30
CA ASP A 88 -16.44 -11.13 10.62
C ASP A 88 -17.28 -12.41 10.67
N ARG A 89 -17.83 -12.87 9.53
CA ARG A 89 -18.76 -14.02 9.50
C ARG A 89 -18.08 -15.34 9.15
N PHE A 90 -17.04 -15.31 8.34
CA PHE A 90 -16.36 -16.49 7.84
C PHE A 90 -14.99 -16.67 8.49
N ASP A 91 -14.50 -17.89 8.50
CA ASP A 91 -13.15 -18.21 8.97
C ASP A 91 -12.11 -17.48 8.12
N ARG A 92 -11.29 -16.68 8.78
CA ARG A 92 -10.25 -15.82 8.17
C ARG A 92 -9.26 -16.62 7.34
N ARG A 93 -8.91 -17.82 7.78
CA ARG A 93 -8.07 -18.77 7.05
C ARG A 93 -8.70 -19.15 5.72
N HIS A 94 -10.01 -19.53 5.71
CA HIS A 94 -10.72 -19.89 4.49
C HIS A 94 -10.85 -18.72 3.54
N ILE A 95 -11.10 -17.50 4.03
CA ILE A 95 -11.11 -16.29 3.21
C ILE A 95 -9.74 -16.09 2.54
N MET A 96 -8.65 -16.20 3.29
CA MET A 96 -7.29 -16.06 2.74
C MET A 96 -6.99 -17.15 1.69
N MET A 97 -7.33 -18.40 1.96
CA MET A 97 -7.13 -19.49 1.00
C MET A 97 -7.92 -19.25 -0.28
N LEU A 98 -9.22 -18.93 -0.16
CA LEU A 98 -10.09 -18.68 -1.30
C LEU A 98 -9.60 -17.51 -2.16
N THR A 99 -9.33 -16.37 -1.52
CA THR A 99 -8.89 -15.17 -2.24
C THR A 99 -7.55 -15.38 -2.95
N GLN A 100 -6.61 -16.04 -2.31
CA GLN A 100 -5.31 -16.35 -2.90
C GLN A 100 -5.41 -17.40 -4.00
N ALA A 101 -6.24 -18.44 -3.83
CA ALA A 101 -6.47 -19.47 -4.85
C ALA A 101 -7.13 -18.88 -6.10
N VAL A 102 -8.13 -18.01 -5.94
CA VAL A 102 -8.80 -17.37 -7.07
C VAL A 102 -7.86 -16.41 -7.80
N VAL A 103 -7.17 -15.50 -7.06
CA VAL A 103 -6.23 -14.56 -7.68
C VAL A 103 -5.06 -15.32 -8.33
N GLY A 104 -4.50 -16.33 -7.64
CA GLY A 104 -3.47 -17.19 -8.21
C GLY A 104 -3.92 -17.92 -9.46
N GLY A 105 -5.15 -18.48 -9.47
CA GLY A 105 -5.74 -19.13 -10.63
C GLY A 105 -5.91 -18.20 -11.82
N ILE A 106 -6.36 -16.96 -11.58
CA ILE A 106 -6.44 -15.92 -12.62
C ILE A 106 -5.06 -15.64 -13.21
N ILE A 107 -4.03 -15.50 -12.36
CA ILE A 107 -2.65 -15.26 -12.81
C ILE A 107 -2.10 -16.46 -13.58
N VAL A 108 -2.41 -17.71 -13.16
CA VAL A 108 -2.04 -18.92 -13.93
C VAL A 108 -2.65 -18.90 -15.33
N VAL A 109 -3.94 -18.55 -15.43
CA VAL A 109 -4.62 -18.44 -16.73
C VAL A 109 -3.98 -17.36 -17.60
N LEU A 110 -3.70 -16.18 -17.04
CA LEU A 110 -3.02 -15.11 -17.77
C LEU A 110 -1.61 -15.52 -18.20
N ALA A 111 -0.84 -16.20 -17.33
CA ALA A 111 0.48 -16.71 -17.66
C ALA A 111 0.42 -17.69 -18.82
N PHE A 112 -0.50 -18.65 -18.77
CA PHE A 112 -0.69 -19.63 -19.84
C PHE A 112 -1.07 -18.95 -21.16
N LEU A 113 -2.07 -18.06 -21.16
CA LEU A 113 -2.49 -17.33 -22.35
C LEU A 113 -1.36 -16.47 -22.95
N THR A 114 -0.51 -15.90 -22.09
CA THR A 114 0.64 -15.12 -22.55
C THR A 114 1.74 -16.00 -23.17
N ILE A 115 2.00 -17.17 -22.60
CA ILE A 115 3.03 -18.10 -23.12
C ILE A 115 2.61 -18.69 -24.49
N VAL A 116 1.31 -18.91 -24.71
CA VAL A 116 0.78 -19.44 -25.99
C VAL A 116 0.35 -18.36 -26.97
N ASP A 117 0.68 -17.09 -26.71
CA ASP A 117 0.35 -15.91 -27.54
C ASP A 117 -1.16 -15.72 -27.81
N LEU A 118 -2.02 -16.22 -26.93
CA LEU A 118 -3.48 -16.07 -27.03
C LEU A 118 -4.05 -14.98 -26.09
N VAL A 119 -3.19 -14.29 -25.36
CA VAL A 119 -3.63 -13.23 -24.45
C VAL A 119 -4.18 -12.04 -25.24
N SER A 120 -5.31 -11.49 -24.78
CA SER A 120 -5.90 -10.26 -25.32
C SER A 120 -6.25 -9.30 -24.18
N ILE A 121 -6.46 -8.04 -24.50
CA ILE A 121 -6.78 -7.01 -23.50
C ILE A 121 -8.06 -7.34 -22.72
N TRP A 122 -9.02 -8.01 -23.34
CA TRP A 122 -10.28 -8.44 -22.69
C TRP A 122 -10.04 -9.43 -21.56
N HIS A 123 -9.09 -10.36 -21.72
CA HIS A 123 -8.72 -11.29 -20.64
C HIS A 123 -8.16 -10.52 -19.44
N ILE A 124 -7.38 -9.47 -19.70
CA ILE A 124 -6.79 -8.63 -18.63
C ILE A 124 -7.85 -7.78 -17.94
N TYR A 125 -8.84 -7.23 -18.67
CA TYR A 125 -9.96 -6.49 -18.08
C TYR A 125 -10.78 -7.36 -17.13
N ILE A 126 -11.17 -8.54 -17.57
CA ILE A 126 -11.91 -9.50 -16.76
C ILE A 126 -11.10 -9.89 -15.53
N ALA A 127 -9.82 -10.22 -15.72
CA ALA A 127 -8.90 -10.55 -14.62
C ALA A 127 -8.80 -9.40 -13.61
N ALA A 128 -8.66 -8.16 -14.06
CA ALA A 128 -8.54 -6.99 -13.20
C ALA A 128 -9.77 -6.80 -12.29
N VAL A 129 -10.99 -6.93 -12.87
CA VAL A 129 -12.24 -6.82 -12.09
C VAL A 129 -12.31 -7.90 -11.00
N PHE A 130 -12.09 -9.16 -11.37
CA PHE A 130 -12.14 -10.26 -10.39
C PHE A 130 -11.04 -10.15 -9.35
N MET A 131 -9.80 -9.83 -9.74
CA MET A 131 -8.72 -9.62 -8.79
C MET A 131 -9.04 -8.48 -7.82
N GLY A 132 -9.65 -7.38 -8.28
CA GLY A 132 -10.09 -6.27 -7.45
C GLY A 132 -11.09 -6.70 -6.37
N VAL A 133 -12.12 -7.46 -6.75
CA VAL A 133 -13.12 -8.00 -5.80
C VAL A 133 -12.47 -8.90 -4.75
N PHE A 134 -11.72 -9.92 -5.18
CA PHE A 134 -11.15 -10.91 -4.26
C PHE A 134 -10.03 -10.31 -3.38
N GLN A 135 -9.28 -9.36 -3.91
CA GLN A 135 -8.23 -8.69 -3.13
C GLN A 135 -8.81 -7.81 -2.01
N SER A 136 -9.99 -7.20 -2.20
CA SER A 136 -10.66 -6.44 -1.14
C SER A 136 -11.00 -7.31 0.07
N LEU A 137 -11.37 -8.57 -0.15
CA LEU A 137 -11.71 -9.54 0.91
C LEU A 137 -10.49 -10.01 1.70
N SER A 138 -9.31 -10.01 1.08
CA SER A 138 -8.07 -10.54 1.69
C SER A 138 -7.54 -9.63 2.81
N MET A 139 -7.62 -8.31 2.65
CA MET A 139 -6.96 -7.36 3.55
C MET A 139 -7.51 -7.40 4.99
N PRO A 140 -8.83 -7.33 5.25
CA PRO A 140 -9.37 -7.41 6.60
C PRO A 140 -9.04 -8.75 7.29
N ALA A 141 -9.13 -9.87 6.56
CA ALA A 141 -8.81 -11.18 7.09
C ALA A 141 -7.33 -11.28 7.53
N ARG A 142 -6.41 -10.73 6.73
CA ARG A 142 -4.96 -10.72 7.04
C ARG A 142 -4.60 -9.87 8.26
N MET A 143 -5.27 -8.73 8.46
CA MET A 143 -5.00 -7.85 9.61
C MET A 143 -5.49 -8.46 10.92
N THR A 144 -6.60 -9.16 10.89
CA THR A 144 -7.24 -9.68 12.10
C THR A 144 -6.70 -11.04 12.53
N ILE A 145 -6.23 -11.88 11.60
CA ILE A 145 -5.74 -13.24 11.88
C ILE A 145 -4.52 -13.25 12.81
N ILE A 146 -3.67 -12.22 12.78
CA ILE A 146 -2.45 -12.17 13.62
C ILE A 146 -2.82 -12.28 15.10
N GLY A 147 -3.87 -11.58 15.53
CA GLY A 147 -4.34 -11.62 16.92
C GLY A 147 -4.90 -12.99 17.37
N ASP A 148 -5.22 -13.86 16.40
CA ASP A 148 -5.69 -15.22 16.69
C ASP A 148 -4.53 -16.24 16.71
N LEU A 149 -3.38 -15.89 16.11
CA LEU A 149 -2.24 -16.78 15.93
C LEU A 149 -1.16 -16.63 16.99
N VAL A 150 -1.15 -15.50 17.70
CA VAL A 150 -0.12 -15.21 18.72
C VAL A 150 -0.73 -14.68 20.00
N ASP A 151 -0.05 -14.90 21.13
CA ASP A 151 -0.48 -14.36 22.43
C ASP A 151 -0.43 -12.83 22.45
N GLN A 152 -1.34 -12.20 23.21
CA GLN A 152 -1.51 -10.74 23.32
C GLN A 152 -0.19 -9.95 23.49
N PRO A 153 0.79 -10.36 24.33
CA PRO A 153 2.05 -9.66 24.46
C PRO A 153 2.90 -9.65 23.17
N SER A 154 2.72 -10.66 22.32
CA SER A 154 3.51 -10.87 21.09
C SER A 154 2.90 -10.23 19.82
N VAL A 155 1.68 -9.72 19.90
CA VAL A 155 0.96 -9.16 18.72
C VAL A 155 1.73 -8.01 18.07
N LEU A 156 2.33 -7.13 18.87
CA LEU A 156 3.08 -5.99 18.33
C LEU A 156 4.31 -6.44 17.55
N ASP A 157 5.07 -7.40 18.07
CA ASP A 157 6.26 -7.96 17.43
C ASP A 157 5.86 -8.73 16.14
N ALA A 158 4.74 -9.46 16.18
CA ALA A 158 4.20 -10.18 15.03
C ALA A 158 3.77 -9.22 13.89
N VAL A 159 3.07 -8.15 14.22
CA VAL A 159 2.68 -7.09 13.26
C VAL A 159 3.91 -6.39 12.68
N ALA A 160 4.92 -6.08 13.52
CA ALA A 160 6.17 -5.48 13.06
C ALA A 160 6.91 -6.41 12.06
N MET A 161 7.00 -7.70 12.39
CA MET A 161 7.61 -8.72 11.52
C MET A 161 6.85 -8.87 10.20
N GLN A 162 5.51 -8.83 10.23
CA GLN A 162 4.67 -8.86 9.03
C GLN A 162 4.87 -7.63 8.16
N ASN A 163 4.91 -6.43 8.75
CA ASN A 163 5.13 -5.20 8.01
C ASN A 163 6.53 -5.18 7.35
N ALA A 164 7.57 -5.65 8.07
CA ALA A 164 8.90 -5.78 7.50
C ALA A 164 8.90 -6.68 6.26
N ALA A 165 8.20 -7.83 6.30
CA ALA A 165 8.08 -8.72 5.15
C ALA A 165 7.36 -8.07 3.96
N VAL A 166 6.27 -7.32 4.20
CA VAL A 166 5.54 -6.58 3.16
C VAL A 166 6.44 -5.53 2.52
N HIS A 167 7.20 -4.78 3.31
CA HIS A 167 8.14 -3.79 2.78
C HIS A 167 9.27 -4.43 1.98
N ALA A 168 9.83 -5.55 2.46
CA ALA A 168 10.82 -6.32 1.73
C ALA A 168 10.27 -6.82 0.38
N GLY A 169 9.03 -7.32 0.35
CA GLY A 169 8.36 -7.73 -0.89
C GLY A 169 8.21 -6.59 -1.89
N ARG A 170 7.83 -5.40 -1.43
CA ARG A 170 7.73 -4.21 -2.29
C ARG A 170 9.08 -3.75 -2.83
N MET A 171 10.15 -3.95 -2.07
CA MET A 171 11.50 -3.56 -2.47
C MET A 171 12.10 -4.55 -3.48
N ILE A 172 11.90 -5.86 -3.25
CA ILE A 172 12.53 -6.93 -4.03
C ILE A 172 11.67 -7.33 -5.24
N GLY A 173 10.34 -7.30 -5.12
CA GLY A 173 9.41 -7.81 -6.13
C GLY A 173 9.59 -7.21 -7.51
N PRO A 174 9.41 -5.89 -7.68
CA PRO A 174 9.50 -5.26 -8.99
C PRO A 174 10.86 -5.45 -9.70
N PRO A 175 12.04 -5.31 -9.03
CA PRO A 175 13.32 -5.61 -9.65
C PRO A 175 13.43 -7.06 -10.14
N VAL A 176 13.02 -8.02 -9.31
CA VAL A 176 13.05 -9.45 -9.68
C VAL A 176 12.15 -9.70 -10.89
N ALA A 177 10.93 -9.14 -10.88
CA ALA A 177 10.03 -9.28 -12.02
C ALA A 177 10.60 -8.66 -13.29
N GLY A 178 11.20 -7.47 -13.20
CA GLY A 178 11.80 -6.81 -14.34
C GLY A 178 12.90 -7.64 -14.99
N VAL A 179 13.78 -8.22 -14.18
CA VAL A 179 14.83 -9.15 -14.66
C VAL A 179 14.22 -10.40 -15.29
N ILE A 180 13.18 -10.99 -14.67
CA ILE A 180 12.51 -12.17 -15.23
C ILE A 180 11.87 -11.83 -16.59
N ILE A 181 11.25 -10.66 -16.73
CA ILE A 181 10.66 -10.22 -18.00
C ILE A 181 11.73 -10.11 -19.09
N GLU A 182 12.89 -9.51 -18.79
CA GLU A 182 13.95 -9.32 -19.79
C GLU A 182 14.60 -10.63 -20.24
N ILE A 183 14.73 -11.62 -19.34
CA ILE A 183 15.43 -12.87 -19.66
C ILE A 183 14.47 -13.91 -20.24
N TRP A 184 13.27 -14.04 -19.68
CA TRP A 184 12.32 -15.13 -19.98
C TRP A 184 10.95 -14.68 -20.45
N GLY A 185 10.73 -13.36 -20.60
CA GLY A 185 9.48 -12.77 -21.04
C GLY A 185 8.42 -12.63 -19.94
N VAL A 186 7.32 -11.95 -20.30
CA VAL A 186 6.23 -11.60 -19.36
C VAL A 186 5.51 -12.84 -18.84
N GLY A 187 5.33 -13.86 -19.68
CA GLY A 187 4.67 -15.12 -19.27
C GLY A 187 5.40 -15.81 -18.12
N ALA A 188 6.75 -15.84 -18.14
CA ALA A 188 7.54 -16.39 -17.05
C ALA A 188 7.40 -15.58 -15.75
N SER A 189 7.33 -14.25 -15.85
CA SER A 189 7.11 -13.38 -14.69
C SER A 189 5.73 -13.56 -14.08
N LEU A 190 4.68 -13.74 -14.91
CA LEU A 190 3.35 -14.13 -14.43
C LEU A 190 3.36 -15.52 -13.78
N GLY A 191 4.11 -16.48 -14.34
CA GLY A 191 4.34 -17.80 -13.76
C GLY A 191 5.01 -17.73 -12.38
N PHE A 192 5.99 -16.86 -12.21
CA PHE A 192 6.62 -16.59 -10.91
C PHE A 192 5.60 -16.06 -9.89
N ILE A 193 4.75 -15.09 -10.28
CA ILE A 193 3.70 -14.56 -9.42
C ILE A 193 2.70 -15.66 -9.05
N ALA A 194 2.26 -16.46 -10.02
CA ALA A 194 1.38 -17.60 -9.79
C ALA A 194 1.99 -18.58 -8.78
N GLY A 195 3.27 -18.90 -8.91
CA GLY A 195 4.03 -19.71 -7.94
C GLY A 195 3.99 -19.14 -6.53
N CYS A 196 4.14 -17.81 -6.38
CA CYS A 196 4.01 -17.16 -5.08
C CYS A 196 2.62 -17.36 -4.46
N TYR A 197 1.54 -17.22 -5.25
CA TYR A 197 0.17 -17.45 -4.77
C TYR A 197 -0.09 -18.90 -4.41
N VAL A 198 0.34 -19.86 -5.24
CA VAL A 198 0.22 -21.30 -4.98
C VAL A 198 0.96 -21.68 -3.69
N PHE A 199 2.21 -21.23 -3.54
CA PHE A 199 2.97 -21.46 -2.31
C PHE A 199 2.25 -20.88 -1.10
N SER A 200 1.70 -19.67 -1.22
CA SER A 200 0.96 -19.03 -0.14
C SER A 200 -0.29 -19.84 0.26
N VAL A 201 -1.07 -20.33 -0.70
CA VAL A 201 -2.24 -21.21 -0.44
C VAL A 201 -1.82 -22.46 0.33
N ILE A 202 -0.73 -23.11 -0.09
CA ILE A 202 -0.20 -24.31 0.59
C ILE A 202 0.19 -23.98 2.03
N MET A 203 0.85 -22.86 2.27
CA MET A 203 1.28 -22.47 3.62
C MET A 203 0.09 -22.09 4.50
N VAL A 204 -0.91 -21.33 4.00
CA VAL A 204 -2.14 -21.07 4.75
C VAL A 204 -2.89 -22.35 5.07
N GLY A 205 -2.85 -23.34 4.17
CA GLY A 205 -3.42 -24.66 4.38
C GLY A 205 -2.84 -25.43 5.57
N LYS A 206 -1.60 -25.11 5.99
CA LYS A 206 -0.94 -25.74 7.17
C LYS A 206 -1.31 -25.09 8.50
N ILE A 207 -1.98 -23.93 8.49
CA ILE A 207 -2.48 -23.28 9.71
C ILE A 207 -3.60 -24.13 10.28
N GLY A 208 -3.59 -24.38 11.59
CA GLY A 208 -4.66 -25.11 12.28
C GLY A 208 -6.03 -24.39 12.19
N PRO A 209 -7.11 -25.07 12.58
CA PRO A 209 -8.41 -24.42 12.66
C PRO A 209 -8.40 -23.31 13.72
N ILE A 210 -8.76 -22.10 13.29
CA ILE A 210 -8.83 -20.93 14.19
C ILE A 210 -10.17 -20.95 14.91
N ALA A 211 -10.15 -20.89 16.24
CA ALA A 211 -11.37 -20.79 17.02
C ALA A 211 -12.14 -19.54 16.63
N ARG A 212 -13.43 -19.69 16.28
CA ARG A 212 -14.29 -18.56 15.99
C ARG A 212 -14.35 -17.66 17.22
N SER A 213 -14.03 -16.40 17.07
CA SER A 213 -14.31 -15.42 18.10
C SER A 213 -15.82 -15.41 18.36
N THR A 214 -16.23 -15.76 19.57
CA THR A 214 -17.63 -15.69 20.05
C THR A 214 -18.02 -14.26 20.41
N ALA A 215 -17.27 -13.26 19.96
CA ALA A 215 -17.62 -11.87 20.17
C ALA A 215 -19.03 -11.61 19.62
N PRO A 216 -19.90 -10.91 20.39
CA PRO A 216 -21.26 -10.60 19.95
C PRO A 216 -21.16 -9.89 18.59
N ALA A 217 -22.09 -10.26 17.69
CA ALA A 217 -22.14 -9.73 16.33
C ALA A 217 -21.93 -8.22 16.38
N ALA A 218 -20.82 -7.77 15.80
CA ALA A 218 -20.48 -6.35 15.76
C ALA A 218 -21.71 -5.57 15.29
N GLN A 219 -21.99 -4.46 15.93
CA GLN A 219 -22.98 -3.49 15.44
C GLN A 219 -22.78 -3.34 13.94
N SER A 220 -23.90 -3.33 13.18
CA SER A 220 -23.88 -3.32 11.71
C SER A 220 -22.71 -2.50 11.18
N VAL A 221 -21.84 -3.10 10.35
CA VAL A 221 -20.65 -2.44 9.74
C VAL A 221 -21.07 -1.12 9.10
N PHE A 222 -22.27 -1.07 8.50
CA PHE A 222 -22.84 0.15 7.94
C PHE A 222 -23.10 1.23 9.00
N ARG A 223 -23.54 0.84 10.20
CA ARG A 223 -23.75 1.79 11.31
C ARG A 223 -22.40 2.32 11.81
N ASN A 224 -21.41 1.46 11.99
CA ASN A 224 -20.06 1.86 12.37
C ASN A 224 -19.42 2.80 11.31
N PHE A 225 -19.67 2.53 10.03
CA PHE A 225 -19.24 3.41 8.94
C PHE A 225 -19.95 4.76 8.98
N ALA A 226 -21.29 4.77 9.15
CA ALA A 226 -22.07 6.00 9.28
C ALA A 226 -21.62 6.85 10.49
N ASP A 227 -21.41 6.23 11.65
CA ASP A 227 -20.91 6.90 12.85
C ASP A 227 -19.52 7.51 12.62
N GLY A 228 -18.63 6.79 11.89
CA GLY A 228 -17.33 7.28 11.48
C GLY A 228 -17.43 8.52 10.57
N VAL A 229 -18.33 8.50 9.57
CA VAL A 229 -18.58 9.65 8.67
C VAL A 229 -19.10 10.84 9.46
N ILE A 230 -20.04 10.63 10.37
CA ILE A 230 -20.61 11.70 11.21
C ILE A 230 -19.49 12.31 12.07
N TYR A 231 -18.66 11.49 12.69
CA TYR A 231 -17.54 11.97 13.50
C TYR A 231 -16.54 12.79 12.66
N ILE A 232 -16.16 12.31 11.49
CA ILE A 232 -15.23 13.01 10.57
C ILE A 232 -15.82 14.36 10.18
N LYS A 233 -17.11 14.44 9.82
CA LYS A 233 -17.78 15.70 9.47
C LYS A 233 -17.80 16.71 10.62
N ASN A 234 -17.93 16.22 11.84
CA ASN A 234 -18.00 17.06 13.06
C ASN A 234 -16.62 17.42 13.63
N ASN A 235 -15.54 16.77 13.17
CA ASN A 235 -14.18 17.09 13.58
C ASN A 235 -13.39 17.71 12.41
N PRO A 236 -13.21 19.04 12.40
CA PRO A 236 -12.58 19.74 11.27
C PRO A 236 -11.14 19.28 10.99
N THR A 237 -10.39 18.91 12.03
CA THR A 237 -9.01 18.44 11.90
C THR A 237 -8.97 17.08 11.20
N VAL A 238 -9.78 16.12 11.68
CA VAL A 238 -9.86 14.78 11.10
C VAL A 238 -10.37 14.85 9.66
N LEU A 239 -11.41 15.66 9.41
CA LEU A 239 -11.92 15.89 8.06
C LEU A 239 -10.83 16.44 7.13
N THR A 240 -10.07 17.43 7.58
CA THR A 240 -8.97 18.01 6.81
C THR A 240 -7.94 16.95 6.44
N VAL A 241 -7.47 16.16 7.40
CA VAL A 241 -6.47 15.10 7.15
C VAL A 241 -7.01 14.04 6.20
N ILE A 242 -8.25 13.58 6.37
CA ILE A 242 -8.88 12.60 5.48
C ILE A 242 -8.99 13.13 4.05
N VAL A 243 -9.48 14.36 3.86
CA VAL A 243 -9.64 14.95 2.51
C VAL A 243 -8.29 15.16 1.83
N ILE A 244 -7.29 15.69 2.57
CA ILE A 244 -5.93 15.85 2.06
C ILE A 244 -5.36 14.48 1.63
N THR A 245 -5.56 13.45 2.45
CA THR A 245 -5.05 12.11 2.16
C THR A 245 -5.77 11.45 0.99
N CYS A 246 -7.09 11.67 0.83
CA CYS A 246 -7.85 11.25 -0.34
C CYS A 246 -7.36 11.94 -1.62
N ALA A 247 -7.15 13.25 -1.57
CA ALA A 247 -6.64 14.02 -2.71
C ALA A 247 -5.20 13.59 -3.07
N PHE A 248 -4.36 13.42 -2.06
CA PHE A 248 -3.02 12.89 -2.24
C PHE A 248 -3.04 11.49 -2.88
N GLY A 249 -3.88 10.56 -2.38
CA GLY A 249 -4.07 9.24 -2.98
C GLY A 249 -4.59 9.33 -4.42
N GLY A 250 -5.72 10.02 -4.62
CA GLY A 250 -6.43 10.04 -5.90
C GLY A 250 -5.74 10.83 -7.01
N PHE A 251 -5.01 11.89 -6.68
CA PHE A 251 -4.31 12.69 -7.69
C PHE A 251 -2.81 12.40 -7.70
N ALA A 252 -2.12 12.67 -6.60
CA ALA A 252 -0.67 12.67 -6.60
C ALA A 252 -0.07 11.25 -6.62
N MET A 253 -0.59 10.31 -5.82
CA MET A 253 -0.08 8.92 -5.78
C MET A 253 -0.48 8.06 -6.97
N SER A 254 -1.44 8.50 -7.80
CA SER A 254 -1.87 7.78 -9.01
C SER A 254 -0.74 7.57 -10.01
N HIS A 255 0.29 8.45 -10.01
CA HIS A 255 1.47 8.30 -10.86
C HIS A 255 2.19 6.95 -10.65
N MET A 256 2.19 6.41 -9.42
CA MET A 256 2.83 5.11 -9.12
C MET A 256 2.32 3.98 -10.01
N GLN A 257 1.05 4.05 -10.41
CA GLN A 257 0.40 3.01 -11.22
C GLN A 257 0.77 3.12 -12.70
N VAL A 258 1.11 4.32 -13.16
CA VAL A 258 1.43 4.59 -14.57
C VAL A 258 2.93 4.76 -14.82
N VAL A 259 3.78 4.62 -13.79
CA VAL A 259 5.25 4.63 -13.94
C VAL A 259 5.74 3.68 -15.05
N PRO A 260 5.19 2.44 -15.22
CA PRO A 260 5.64 1.57 -16.31
C PRO A 260 5.45 2.21 -17.70
N ALA A 261 4.32 2.91 -17.92
CA ALA A 261 4.07 3.59 -19.19
C ALA A 261 4.99 4.79 -19.37
N MET A 262 5.05 5.68 -18.38
CA MET A 262 5.94 6.85 -18.40
C MET A 262 7.40 6.44 -18.64
N ALA A 263 7.91 5.44 -17.93
CA ALA A 263 9.30 5.02 -18.05
C ALA A 263 9.60 4.40 -19.44
N LYS A 264 8.64 3.66 -20.00
CA LYS A 264 8.74 3.14 -21.35
C LYS A 264 8.73 4.27 -22.40
N ASP A 265 7.77 5.20 -22.27
CA ASP A 265 7.53 6.26 -23.25
C ASP A 265 8.63 7.36 -23.21
N VAL A 266 9.05 7.79 -22.00
CA VAL A 266 9.95 8.94 -21.80
C VAL A 266 11.41 8.50 -21.70
N LEU A 267 11.68 7.44 -20.93
CA LEU A 267 13.07 6.99 -20.67
C LEU A 267 13.51 5.89 -21.63
N GLY A 268 12.61 5.30 -22.41
CA GLY A 268 12.91 4.20 -23.32
C GLY A 268 13.48 2.96 -22.61
N THR A 269 13.19 2.79 -21.31
CA THR A 269 13.77 1.72 -20.49
C THR A 269 12.95 0.44 -20.57
N GLY A 270 13.64 -0.71 -20.45
CA GLY A 270 13.01 -2.02 -20.34
C GLY A 270 12.40 -2.28 -18.95
N ALA A 271 11.83 -3.47 -18.78
CA ALA A 271 11.17 -3.89 -17.56
C ALA A 271 12.09 -3.90 -16.32
N ALA A 272 13.38 -4.29 -16.48
CA ALA A 272 14.34 -4.26 -15.39
C ALA A 272 14.63 -2.82 -14.92
N GLY A 273 14.75 -1.87 -15.87
CA GLY A 273 14.91 -0.47 -15.52
C GLY A 273 13.73 0.07 -14.70
N ILE A 274 12.50 -0.30 -15.06
CA ILE A 274 11.31 0.04 -14.25
C ILE A 274 11.39 -0.58 -12.87
N GLY A 275 11.82 -1.83 -12.77
CA GLY A 275 12.03 -2.51 -11.49
C GLY A 275 13.02 -1.77 -10.58
N VAL A 276 14.13 -1.27 -11.15
CA VAL A 276 15.14 -0.48 -10.43
C VAL A 276 14.57 0.88 -9.98
N LEU A 277 13.71 1.54 -10.77
CA LEU A 277 13.01 2.75 -10.34
C LEU A 277 12.16 2.48 -9.09
N PHE A 278 11.36 1.40 -9.09
CA PHE A 278 10.57 1.02 -7.92
C PHE A 278 11.43 0.68 -6.69
N LEU A 279 12.59 0.06 -6.89
CA LEU A 279 13.57 -0.17 -5.81
C LEU A 279 14.02 1.16 -5.19
N GLY A 280 14.35 2.16 -6.01
CA GLY A 280 14.71 3.50 -5.55
C GLY A 280 13.62 4.12 -4.68
N SER A 281 12.36 4.07 -5.14
CA SER A 281 11.20 4.56 -4.36
C SER A 281 11.01 3.80 -3.05
N ALA A 282 11.21 2.48 -3.04
CA ALA A 282 11.10 1.67 -1.84
C ALA A 282 12.19 1.98 -0.80
N ILE A 283 13.45 2.13 -1.24
CA ILE A 283 14.57 2.58 -0.39
C ILE A 283 14.27 3.98 0.16
N GLY A 284 13.80 4.89 -0.69
CA GLY A 284 13.38 6.22 -0.28
C GLY A 284 12.29 6.18 0.81
N SER A 285 11.28 5.32 0.63
CA SER A 285 10.20 5.14 1.61
C SER A 285 10.72 4.68 2.98
N LEU A 286 11.67 3.75 3.01
CA LEU A 286 12.33 3.34 4.26
C LEU A 286 13.08 4.51 4.90
N ALA A 287 13.89 5.25 4.12
CA ALA A 287 14.60 6.42 4.62
C ALA A 287 13.65 7.49 5.19
N GLY A 288 12.52 7.76 4.50
CA GLY A 288 11.48 8.67 4.98
C GLY A 288 10.86 8.25 6.31
N SER A 289 10.58 6.97 6.47
CA SER A 289 10.02 6.44 7.73
C SER A 289 11.00 6.52 8.90
N MET A 290 12.31 6.50 8.66
CA MET A 290 13.34 6.66 9.70
C MET A 290 13.44 8.10 10.22
N ILE A 291 12.90 9.10 9.51
CA ILE A 291 12.85 10.49 9.96
C ILE A 291 11.74 10.71 11.00
N LEU A 292 10.68 9.92 10.96
CA LEU A 292 9.46 10.12 11.76
C LEU A 292 9.68 10.16 13.28
N PRO A 293 10.52 9.30 13.89
CA PRO A 293 10.75 9.33 15.34
C PRO A 293 11.32 10.65 15.85
N GLY A 294 12.00 11.42 14.97
CA GLY A 294 12.55 12.74 15.31
C GLY A 294 11.52 13.88 15.30
N ILE A 295 10.29 13.62 14.83
CA ILE A 295 9.25 14.65 14.72
C ILE A 295 8.45 14.72 16.01
N SER A 296 8.51 15.87 16.72
CA SER A 296 7.73 16.09 17.92
C SER A 296 6.21 16.12 17.62
N ARG A 297 5.39 15.69 18.59
CA ARG A 297 3.91 15.69 18.45
C ARG A 297 3.35 17.05 18.03
N ALA A 298 3.91 18.14 18.55
CA ALA A 298 3.51 19.50 18.20
C ALA A 298 3.73 19.86 16.73
N ASN A 299 4.66 19.20 16.06
CA ASN A 299 5.06 19.48 14.68
C ASN A 299 4.49 18.51 13.64
N ILE A 300 3.75 17.46 14.05
CA ILE A 300 3.26 16.42 13.10
C ILE A 300 2.45 17.03 11.97
N TYR A 301 1.53 17.97 12.25
CA TYR A 301 0.72 18.62 11.22
C TYR A 301 1.58 19.48 10.26
N ARG A 302 2.53 20.22 10.82
CA ARG A 302 3.47 21.00 9.98
C ARG A 302 4.33 20.09 9.12
N ALA A 303 4.80 18.98 9.68
CA ALA A 303 5.58 17.99 8.97
C ALA A 303 4.76 17.34 7.85
N LEU A 304 3.47 17.05 8.07
CA LEU A 304 2.56 16.53 7.04
C LEU A 304 2.42 17.51 5.87
N LEU A 305 2.14 18.79 6.16
CA LEU A 305 1.99 19.81 5.11
C LEU A 305 3.30 20.04 4.35
N LEU A 306 4.43 20.10 5.07
CA LEU A 306 5.75 20.24 4.45
C LEU A 306 6.09 19.03 3.56
N SER A 307 5.80 17.82 4.03
CA SER A 307 6.03 16.61 3.24
C SER A 307 5.20 16.60 1.96
N LEU A 308 3.94 17.06 2.01
CA LEU A 308 3.09 17.18 0.82
C LEU A 308 3.60 18.25 -0.15
N LEU A 309 4.08 19.39 0.36
CA LEU A 309 4.68 20.43 -0.48
C LEU A 309 5.95 19.93 -1.17
N VAL A 310 6.88 19.34 -0.40
CA VAL A 310 8.13 18.79 -0.94
C VAL A 310 7.83 17.65 -1.92
N PHE A 311 6.89 16.77 -1.59
CA PHE A 311 6.43 15.72 -2.48
C PHE A 311 5.96 16.29 -3.83
N THR A 312 5.12 17.33 -3.80
CA THR A 312 4.61 17.96 -5.02
C THR A 312 5.75 18.50 -5.89
N VAL A 313 6.70 19.22 -5.28
CA VAL A 313 7.86 19.77 -6.02
C VAL A 313 8.69 18.63 -6.62
N VAL A 314 9.01 17.61 -5.82
CA VAL A 314 9.81 16.48 -6.28
C VAL A 314 9.07 15.67 -7.36
N LEU A 315 7.75 15.51 -7.24
CA LEU A 315 6.95 14.82 -8.26
C LEU A 315 6.93 15.59 -9.59
N ILE A 316 6.88 16.92 -9.54
CA ILE A 316 7.02 17.74 -10.75
C ILE A 316 8.41 17.56 -11.37
N LEU A 317 9.48 17.64 -10.57
CA LEU A 317 10.84 17.42 -11.05
C LEU A 317 11.04 16.01 -11.63
N PHE A 318 10.40 15.00 -11.02
CA PHE A 318 10.36 13.63 -11.55
C PHE A 318 9.68 13.60 -12.93
N ALA A 319 8.53 14.25 -13.08
CA ALA A 319 7.77 14.25 -14.33
C ALA A 319 8.51 14.89 -15.50
N TRP A 320 9.30 15.93 -15.24
CA TRP A 320 10.09 16.65 -16.26
C TRP A 320 11.50 16.10 -16.46
N SER A 321 11.85 15.00 -15.81
CA SER A 321 13.17 14.38 -15.91
C SER A 321 13.22 13.35 -17.04
N ASN A 322 14.10 13.59 -18.03
CA ASN A 322 14.29 12.74 -19.20
C ASN A 322 15.58 11.89 -19.11
N TRP A 323 16.31 11.97 -18.02
CA TRP A 323 17.54 11.21 -17.80
C TRP A 323 17.35 10.18 -16.69
N TYR A 324 17.54 8.92 -17.00
CA TYR A 324 17.21 7.78 -16.14
C TYR A 324 17.69 7.93 -14.69
N TRP A 325 18.97 8.27 -14.46
CA TRP A 325 19.52 8.38 -13.10
C TRP A 325 19.00 9.59 -12.32
N VAL A 326 18.65 10.67 -13.00
CA VAL A 326 17.98 11.83 -12.38
C VAL A 326 16.56 11.47 -12.03
N THR A 327 15.84 10.78 -12.92
CA THR A 327 14.50 10.25 -12.67
C THR A 327 14.52 9.27 -11.50
N PHE A 328 15.51 8.38 -11.43
CA PHE A 328 15.70 7.47 -10.29
C PHE A 328 15.89 8.22 -8.97
N ALA A 329 16.72 9.27 -8.94
CA ALA A 329 16.95 10.08 -7.75
C ALA A 329 15.66 10.81 -7.30
N PHE A 330 14.92 11.44 -8.22
CA PHE A 330 13.67 12.09 -7.91
C PHE A 330 12.60 11.08 -7.49
N PHE A 331 12.51 9.92 -8.13
CA PHE A 331 11.54 8.89 -7.75
C PHE A 331 11.87 8.29 -6.37
N SER A 332 13.14 8.21 -6.01
CA SER A 332 13.55 7.84 -4.65
C SER A 332 13.10 8.90 -3.63
N LEU A 333 13.24 10.20 -3.94
CA LEU A 333 12.75 11.29 -3.09
C LEU A 333 11.21 11.35 -3.01
N VAL A 334 10.51 10.99 -4.08
CA VAL A 334 9.05 10.76 -4.07
C VAL A 334 8.70 9.67 -3.06
N GLY A 335 9.48 8.59 -3.02
CA GLY A 335 9.34 7.53 -2.00
C GLY A 335 9.52 8.05 -0.58
N VAL A 336 10.58 8.85 -0.32
CA VAL A 336 10.85 9.47 1.00
C VAL A 336 9.64 10.26 1.48
N THR A 337 9.17 11.20 0.67
CA THR A 337 8.17 12.18 1.07
C THR A 337 6.75 11.61 1.04
N GLY A 338 6.42 10.80 0.04
CA GLY A 338 5.08 10.22 -0.14
C GLY A 338 4.80 9.06 0.81
N VAL A 339 5.24 7.87 0.43
CA VAL A 339 4.96 6.64 1.18
C VAL A 339 5.66 6.64 2.53
N GLY A 340 6.90 7.17 2.61
CA GLY A 340 7.71 7.18 3.83
C GLY A 340 7.24 8.18 4.89
N MET A 341 6.65 9.30 4.49
CA MET A 341 6.27 10.37 5.45
C MET A 341 4.78 10.66 5.46
N VAL A 342 4.12 10.93 4.32
CA VAL A 342 2.73 11.41 4.30
C VAL A 342 1.76 10.42 4.94
N TRP A 343 1.81 9.13 4.58
CA TRP A 343 0.92 8.11 5.14
C TRP A 343 1.09 7.92 6.65
N PRO A 344 2.31 7.71 7.17
CA PRO A 344 2.52 7.58 8.61
C PRO A 344 2.14 8.84 9.40
N LEU A 345 2.46 10.04 8.88
CA LEU A 345 2.09 11.30 9.55
C LEU A 345 0.57 11.49 9.60
N ALA A 346 -0.13 11.23 8.49
CA ALA A 346 -1.60 11.27 8.45
C ALA A 346 -2.22 10.27 9.42
N THR A 347 -1.71 9.04 9.44
CA THR A 347 -2.15 7.98 10.36
C THR A 347 -1.95 8.39 11.82
N THR A 348 -0.77 8.90 12.17
CA THR A 348 -0.44 9.36 13.52
C THR A 348 -1.32 10.55 13.93
N MET A 349 -1.54 11.51 13.02
CA MET A 349 -2.41 12.66 13.28
C MET A 349 -3.83 12.23 13.63
N ILE A 350 -4.41 11.32 12.84
CA ILE A 350 -5.76 10.79 13.09
C ILE A 350 -5.81 10.02 14.42
N GLN A 351 -4.78 9.23 14.74
CA GLN A 351 -4.72 8.50 16.01
C GLN A 351 -4.68 9.43 17.23
N LEU A 352 -4.00 10.57 17.11
CA LEU A 352 -3.88 11.55 18.19
C LEU A 352 -5.17 12.39 18.39
N GLU A 353 -5.88 12.67 17.28
CA GLU A 353 -7.09 13.50 17.29
C GLU A 353 -8.37 12.71 17.56
N THR A 354 -8.32 11.37 17.49
CA THR A 354 -9.51 10.53 17.62
C THR A 354 -9.57 9.87 18.98
N THR A 355 -10.75 9.91 19.64
CA THR A 355 -10.99 9.23 20.92
C THR A 355 -10.83 7.71 20.77
N SER A 356 -10.46 7.01 21.85
CA SER A 356 -10.24 5.56 21.85
C SER A 356 -11.45 4.77 21.30
N GLU A 357 -12.68 5.22 21.59
CA GLU A 357 -13.93 4.58 21.18
C GLU A 357 -14.19 4.63 19.67
N LEU A 358 -13.80 5.72 19.00
CA LEU A 358 -14.06 5.96 17.59
C LEU A 358 -12.81 5.73 16.70
N ARG A 359 -11.64 5.52 17.33
CA ARG A 359 -10.37 5.37 16.64
C ARG A 359 -10.40 4.24 15.60
N GLY A 360 -10.94 3.08 15.96
CA GLY A 360 -11.05 1.95 15.02
C GLY A 360 -11.91 2.27 13.79
N ARG A 361 -13.03 3.00 13.99
CA ARG A 361 -13.95 3.39 12.90
C ARG A 361 -13.29 4.39 11.95
N VAL A 362 -12.64 5.43 12.48
CA VAL A 362 -11.97 6.46 11.68
C VAL A 362 -10.74 5.90 10.98
N MET A 363 -9.96 5.06 11.66
CA MET A 363 -8.82 4.36 11.05
C MET A 363 -9.25 3.42 9.92
N GLY A 364 -10.39 2.71 10.09
CA GLY A 364 -10.99 1.93 9.01
C GLY A 364 -11.29 2.78 7.78
N MET A 365 -11.79 4.01 7.96
CA MET A 365 -12.07 4.93 6.85
C MET A 365 -10.79 5.45 6.20
N LEU A 366 -9.72 5.69 6.96
CA LEU A 366 -8.43 6.06 6.39
C LEU A 366 -7.89 4.96 5.45
N GLN A 367 -8.20 3.70 5.72
CA GLN A 367 -7.77 2.57 4.88
C GLN A 367 -8.42 2.54 3.48
N PHE A 368 -9.47 3.33 3.24
CA PHE A 368 -10.01 3.53 1.89
C PHE A 368 -9.14 4.46 1.05
N THR A 369 -8.42 5.38 1.70
CA THR A 369 -7.68 6.44 0.99
C THR A 369 -6.56 5.90 0.08
N PRO A 370 -5.81 4.81 0.42
CA PRO A 370 -4.90 4.19 -0.52
C PRO A 370 -5.59 3.65 -1.79
N GLY A 371 -6.87 3.25 -1.71
CA GLY A 371 -7.61 2.77 -2.89
C GLY A 371 -7.82 3.82 -3.97
N PHE A 372 -7.82 5.09 -3.60
CA PHE A 372 -8.08 6.18 -4.56
C PHE A 372 -7.00 6.32 -5.63
N HIS A 373 -5.75 5.88 -5.38
CA HIS A 373 -4.70 5.97 -6.40
C HIS A 373 -4.96 5.04 -7.61
N PHE A 374 -5.70 3.95 -7.42
CA PHE A 374 -6.14 3.13 -8.55
C PHE A 374 -7.19 3.86 -9.40
N LEU A 375 -8.11 4.59 -8.75
CA LEU A 375 -9.16 5.34 -9.44
C LEU A 375 -8.60 6.53 -10.22
N GLY A 376 -7.59 7.21 -9.68
CA GLY A 376 -6.91 8.33 -10.33
C GLY A 376 -5.99 7.95 -11.49
N ALA A 377 -5.61 6.66 -11.61
CA ALA A 377 -4.69 6.21 -12.65
C ALA A 377 -5.26 6.35 -14.06
N TYR A 378 -6.55 6.09 -14.25
CA TYR A 378 -7.20 6.19 -15.57
C TYR A 378 -7.30 7.65 -16.08
N PRO A 379 -7.89 8.60 -15.33
CA PRO A 379 -7.88 10.00 -15.77
C PRO A 379 -6.47 10.56 -15.97
N LEU A 380 -5.48 10.15 -15.14
CA LEU A 380 -4.09 10.55 -15.32
C LEU A 380 -3.51 10.01 -16.63
N ALA A 381 -3.75 8.74 -16.96
CA ALA A 381 -3.28 8.14 -18.20
C ALA A 381 -3.96 8.73 -19.44
N LEU A 382 -5.25 9.08 -19.36
CA LEU A 382 -5.95 9.81 -20.43
C LEU A 382 -5.36 11.20 -20.64
N ALA A 383 -5.09 11.94 -19.56
CA ALA A 383 -4.47 13.25 -19.62
C ALA A 383 -3.06 13.17 -20.23
N ALA A 384 -2.29 12.16 -19.86
CA ALA A 384 -0.95 11.92 -20.42
C ALA A 384 -0.98 11.63 -21.92
N GLY A 385 -1.99 10.88 -22.39
CA GLY A 385 -2.19 10.61 -23.81
C GLY A 385 -2.53 11.85 -24.65
N GLN A 386 -3.12 12.89 -24.03
CA GLN A 386 -3.49 14.13 -24.70
C GLN A 386 -2.42 15.24 -24.58
N TRP A 387 -1.79 15.37 -23.42
CA TRP A 387 -0.95 16.52 -23.06
C TRP A 387 0.48 16.13 -22.67
N GLY A 388 0.84 14.86 -22.73
CA GLY A 388 2.13 14.34 -22.27
C GLY A 388 2.19 14.04 -20.77
N TRP A 389 3.15 13.22 -20.39
CA TRP A 389 3.34 12.78 -19.01
C TRP A 389 3.69 13.93 -18.07
N GLU A 390 4.52 14.88 -18.54
CA GLU A 390 4.98 16.02 -17.78
C GLU A 390 3.82 16.89 -17.30
N VAL A 391 2.91 17.23 -18.23
CA VAL A 391 1.74 18.08 -17.96
C VAL A 391 0.72 17.34 -17.11
N ALA A 392 0.45 16.07 -17.40
CA ALA A 392 -0.54 15.27 -16.69
C ALA A 392 -0.15 15.07 -15.21
N ILE A 393 1.10 14.67 -14.95
CA ILE A 393 1.59 14.45 -13.58
C ILE A 393 1.70 15.78 -12.83
N THR A 394 2.16 16.86 -13.49
CA THR A 394 2.20 18.20 -12.89
C THR A 394 0.80 18.67 -12.51
N GLY A 395 -0.19 18.51 -13.39
CA GLY A 395 -1.58 18.86 -13.12
C GLY A 395 -2.15 18.09 -11.93
N ALA A 396 -1.92 16.78 -11.86
CA ALA A 396 -2.36 15.95 -10.74
C ALA A 396 -1.67 16.36 -9.41
N ALA A 397 -0.37 16.64 -9.44
CA ALA A 397 0.37 17.14 -8.29
C ALA A 397 -0.16 18.50 -7.80
N CYS A 398 -0.42 19.42 -8.72
CA CYS A 398 -0.99 20.74 -8.41
C CYS A 398 -2.41 20.64 -7.85
N LEU A 399 -3.27 19.75 -8.37
CA LEU A 399 -4.61 19.51 -7.83
C LEU A 399 -4.56 18.97 -6.39
N SER A 400 -3.66 18.06 -6.12
CA SER A 400 -3.43 17.56 -4.75
C SER A 400 -2.96 18.67 -3.82
N LEU A 401 -2.01 19.50 -4.25
CA LEU A 401 -1.51 20.63 -3.47
C LEU A 401 -2.60 21.69 -3.27
N ALA A 402 -3.35 22.04 -4.30
CA ALA A 402 -4.45 23.02 -4.22
C ALA A 402 -5.51 22.58 -3.21
N THR A 403 -5.89 21.29 -3.23
CA THR A 403 -6.78 20.70 -2.23
C THR A 403 -6.19 20.79 -0.82
N THR A 404 -4.90 20.51 -0.68
CA THR A 404 -4.19 20.60 0.60
C THR A 404 -4.20 22.04 1.13
N VAL A 405 -3.85 23.02 0.30
CA VAL A 405 -3.85 24.45 0.65
C VAL A 405 -5.26 24.91 1.02
N TRP A 406 -6.26 24.56 0.22
CA TRP A 406 -7.64 24.92 0.49
C TRP A 406 -8.11 24.44 1.87
N PHE A 407 -7.94 23.16 2.17
CA PHE A 407 -8.39 22.59 3.44
C PHE A 407 -7.53 23.02 4.63
N ALA A 408 -6.22 23.21 4.45
CA ALA A 408 -5.32 23.60 5.52
C ALA A 408 -5.48 25.08 5.93
N PHE A 409 -5.71 25.99 4.97
CA PHE A 409 -5.66 27.43 5.23
C PHE A 409 -7.01 28.12 5.12
N VAL A 410 -7.82 27.82 4.07
CA VAL A 410 -9.08 28.53 3.81
C VAL A 410 -10.16 28.11 4.78
N ARG A 411 -10.24 26.82 5.12
CA ARG A 411 -11.25 26.27 6.03
C ARG A 411 -10.88 26.39 7.51
N ARG A 412 -9.77 27.06 7.84
CA ARG A 412 -9.29 27.31 9.22
C ARG A 412 -9.34 26.08 10.13
N GLY A 413 -8.96 24.93 9.61
CA GLY A 413 -8.70 23.74 10.38
C GLY A 413 -7.27 23.73 10.92
N SER A 414 -6.79 24.84 11.53
CA SER A 414 -5.56 24.74 12.35
C SER A 414 -5.87 23.83 13.52
N PRO A 415 -5.22 22.67 13.64
CA PRO A 415 -5.34 21.85 14.82
C PRO A 415 -4.86 22.71 16.01
N LYS A 416 -5.79 23.20 16.81
CA LYS A 416 -5.47 23.50 18.20
C LYS A 416 -5.22 22.12 18.80
N LEU A 417 -3.98 21.65 18.73
CA LEU A 417 -3.53 20.53 19.55
C LEU A 417 -4.02 20.88 20.95
N ARG A 418 -5.01 20.13 21.44
CA ARG A 418 -5.45 20.26 22.83
C ARG A 418 -4.18 20.11 23.65
N ARG A 419 -3.78 21.18 24.32
CA ARG A 419 -2.83 21.12 25.43
C ARG A 419 -3.44 20.19 26.48
N GLN A 420 -3.19 18.90 26.35
CA GLN A 420 -3.41 17.91 27.40
C GLN A 420 -2.16 17.77 28.25
N ASP A 421 -1.46 18.86 28.51
CA ASP A 421 -0.33 18.88 29.44
C ASP A 421 -0.43 20.15 30.27
N ALA A 422 -1.43 20.22 31.13
CA ALA A 422 -1.34 20.92 32.40
C ALA A 422 -1.48 19.85 33.47
N PRO A 423 -0.44 19.49 34.20
CA PRO A 423 -0.63 18.77 35.44
C PRO A 423 -1.52 19.65 36.32
N ALA A 424 -2.63 19.11 36.79
CA ALA A 424 -3.37 19.68 37.89
C ALA A 424 -2.39 19.76 39.05
N VAL A 425 -2.13 20.98 39.50
CA VAL A 425 -1.44 21.28 40.74
C VAL A 425 -2.28 20.84 41.93
#